data_858699d0f527c3b50347c60ba1ca92f8
#
_entry.id   858699d0f527c3b50347c60ba1ca92f8
#
_cell.length_a   1.000
_cell.length_b   1.000
_cell.length_c   1.000
_cell.angle_alpha   90.00
_cell.angle_beta   90.00
_cell.angle_gamma   90.00
#
_symmetry.space_group_name_H-M   'P 1'
#
loop_
_entity.id
_entity.type
_entity.pdbx_description
1 polymer ?
#
loop_
_entity_poly.entity_id
_entity_poly.type
_entity_poly.pdbx_seq_one_letter_code
_entity_poly.pdbx_strand_id
1 'polypeptide(L)'
;MCGIVGYLGKKDAFPILIKGLRRLEYRGYDSAGVALINDNGDLNVFKTKGKVDNLVEYCSDKNVSGSIGIAHTRWATHGEPSAVNAHPHYSESRNLAIIHNGIIENYADLKVKLQAKGVTFRSETDTEVLVQLVEYVMERKELDLLTAVQVALYQVIGAYAIAIIDKRHPDQIIAARKQSPLVVGIGEDEFFLGSDASPIVEYTDKVVYLEDGNIAVLKRGEDLKVVSILGEEQELVVKKVDINLGQLEKGGFPHFMLKEIFEQPDCLTNCMRGRVNVDTDNVVLSAVIDFKQQLLQAKRFIIVACGTSWHAGLIGKQMIEQLCRIPVEVEYASEFRYRHPVITNEDVVIAISQSGETADTLAAVQLAKDNGAFIYGICNAIGSSIPRATDTGSYIHVGPEIGVASTKAFTGQVTVLTMLALALAKEKGTISNDDYMHIVKELHEIPAKIKEVLKLNDRIADLSRTFTYARNFLYLGRGFSYPVALEGALKLKEISYIHAEGYPAAEMKHGPIALIDSDMPVVVIATHNGMYEKVISNIQEVKARKGKVIAIVSEGDTTISKIADEVIALPDTIECLEPLLATIPLQLLAYHVAVCKGLNVDQPRNLAKSVTVE
;
A
#
# COMPACT_ATOMS: atom_id res chain seq x y z
N MET A 1 7.08 -4.14 -5.65
CA MET A 1 6.31 -3.74 -6.86
C MET A 1 7.14 -2.85 -7.74
N CYS A 2 6.88 -2.86 -9.06
CA CYS A 2 7.62 -2.07 -10.01
C CYS A 2 6.89 -0.75 -10.36
N GLY A 3 7.60 0.23 -10.89
CA GLY A 3 7.03 1.49 -11.36
C GLY A 3 7.14 1.63 -12.88
N ILE A 4 6.01 1.81 -13.55
CA ILE A 4 5.92 2.13 -14.98
C ILE A 4 5.75 3.64 -15.16
N VAL A 5 6.53 4.23 -16.06
CA VAL A 5 6.32 5.59 -16.58
C VAL A 5 6.45 5.56 -18.09
N GLY A 6 5.56 6.25 -18.80
CA GLY A 6 5.65 6.46 -20.24
C GLY A 6 5.31 7.89 -20.62
N TYR A 7 5.88 8.36 -21.70
CA TYR A 7 5.61 9.68 -22.27
C TYR A 7 5.61 9.63 -23.79
N LEU A 8 4.63 10.29 -24.36
CA LEU A 8 4.52 10.56 -25.80
C LEU A 8 4.04 11.99 -26.00
N GLY A 9 4.85 12.84 -26.59
CA GLY A 9 4.48 14.26 -26.76
C GLY A 9 5.48 15.02 -27.61
N LYS A 10 5.60 16.34 -27.34
CA LYS A 10 6.50 17.25 -28.05
C LYS A 10 7.76 17.60 -27.25
N LYS A 11 7.76 17.32 -25.93
CA LYS A 11 8.87 17.65 -25.02
C LYS A 11 9.90 16.53 -25.02
N ASP A 12 11.09 16.82 -24.50
CA ASP A 12 12.09 15.80 -24.23
C ASP A 12 11.54 14.81 -23.18
N ALA A 13 11.50 13.53 -23.52
CA ALA A 13 10.90 12.49 -22.69
C ALA A 13 11.76 12.16 -21.45
N PHE A 14 13.09 12.19 -21.58
CA PHE A 14 13.98 11.72 -20.50
C PHE A 14 13.75 12.44 -19.15
N PRO A 15 13.71 13.78 -19.07
CA PRO A 15 13.46 14.47 -17.80
C PRO A 15 12.09 14.12 -17.17
N ILE A 16 11.05 13.97 -18.01
CA ILE A 16 9.70 13.61 -17.58
C ILE A 16 9.69 12.19 -17.01
N LEU A 17 10.30 11.24 -17.72
CA LEU A 17 10.40 9.84 -17.32
C LEU A 17 11.18 9.68 -16.01
N ILE A 18 12.35 10.33 -15.88
CA ILE A 18 13.16 10.29 -14.66
C ILE A 18 12.41 10.87 -13.46
N LYS A 19 11.73 12.01 -13.65
CA LYS A 19 10.94 12.63 -12.58
C LYS A 19 9.79 11.73 -12.15
N GLY A 20 9.13 11.09 -13.12
CA GLY A 20 8.08 10.10 -12.86
C GLY A 20 8.60 8.87 -12.13
N LEU A 21 9.77 8.32 -12.53
CA LEU A 21 10.40 7.20 -11.84
C LEU A 21 10.77 7.53 -10.39
N ARG A 22 11.31 8.72 -10.12
CA ARG A 22 11.62 9.15 -8.74
C ARG A 22 10.36 9.17 -7.85
N ARG A 23 9.20 9.54 -8.41
CA ARG A 23 7.92 9.49 -7.71
C ARG A 23 7.38 8.08 -7.49
N LEU A 24 7.82 7.11 -8.29
CA LEU A 24 7.44 5.70 -8.17
C LEU A 24 8.51 4.82 -7.50
N GLU A 25 9.66 5.40 -7.10
CA GLU A 25 10.78 4.63 -6.54
C GLU A 25 10.40 3.89 -5.24
N TYR A 26 9.40 4.39 -4.49
CA TYR A 26 8.85 3.69 -3.33
C TYR A 26 8.22 2.33 -3.68
N ARG A 27 7.89 2.11 -4.96
CA ARG A 27 7.34 0.84 -5.45
C ARG A 27 8.42 -0.20 -5.74
N GLY A 28 9.61 0.21 -6.22
CA GLY A 28 10.71 -0.69 -6.55
C GLY A 28 11.97 0.12 -6.83
N TYR A 29 13.12 -0.41 -6.40
CA TYR A 29 14.41 0.29 -6.44
C TYR A 29 15.62 -0.64 -6.59
N ASP A 30 15.40 -1.87 -7.06
CA ASP A 30 16.47 -2.86 -7.28
C ASP A 30 17.26 -2.57 -8.54
N SER A 31 16.57 -2.06 -9.55
CA SER A 31 17.13 -1.62 -10.81
C SER A 31 16.21 -0.61 -11.48
N ALA A 32 16.76 0.21 -12.36
CA ALA A 32 16.02 1.20 -13.13
C ALA A 32 16.49 1.21 -14.58
N GLY A 33 15.62 1.64 -15.51
CA GLY A 33 15.99 1.81 -16.89
C GLY A 33 14.97 2.60 -17.70
N VAL A 34 15.41 3.03 -18.88
CA VAL A 34 14.64 3.84 -19.81
C VAL A 34 14.91 3.37 -21.25
N ALA A 35 13.87 3.39 -22.08
CA ALA A 35 13.97 3.25 -23.52
C ALA A 35 13.39 4.49 -24.18
N LEU A 36 14.11 5.05 -25.13
CA LEU A 36 13.79 6.28 -25.85
C LEU A 36 13.95 6.04 -27.35
N ILE A 37 13.06 6.63 -28.14
CA ILE A 37 13.28 6.72 -29.59
C ILE A 37 13.69 8.16 -29.89
N ASN A 38 14.90 8.34 -30.40
CA ASN A 38 15.44 9.64 -30.75
C ASN A 38 14.89 10.17 -32.09
N ASP A 39 15.22 11.41 -32.41
CA ASP A 39 14.75 12.06 -33.65
C ASP A 39 15.32 11.40 -34.92
N ASN A 40 16.38 10.60 -34.80
CA ASN A 40 16.94 9.81 -35.90
C ASN A 40 16.23 8.46 -36.10
N GLY A 41 15.26 8.14 -35.24
CA GLY A 41 14.55 6.86 -35.26
C GLY A 41 15.29 5.71 -34.55
N ASP A 42 16.38 5.98 -33.81
CA ASP A 42 17.10 4.95 -33.08
C ASP A 42 16.43 4.66 -31.73
N LEU A 43 16.28 3.39 -31.40
CA LEU A 43 15.82 2.92 -30.10
C LEU A 43 17.03 2.77 -29.15
N ASN A 44 17.13 3.67 -28.19
CA ASN A 44 18.16 3.67 -27.15
C ASN A 44 17.62 3.11 -25.84
N VAL A 45 18.28 2.09 -25.28
CA VAL A 45 17.89 1.46 -24.01
C VAL A 45 19.04 1.58 -23.03
N PHE A 46 18.78 2.25 -21.90
CA PHE A 46 19.72 2.44 -20.80
C PHE A 46 19.14 1.83 -19.52
N LYS A 47 19.91 0.99 -18.86
CA LYS A 47 19.47 0.32 -17.64
C LYS A 47 20.63 -0.03 -16.72
N THR A 48 20.37 0.06 -15.41
CA THR A 48 21.37 -0.17 -14.37
C THR A 48 20.77 -0.86 -13.15
N LYS A 49 21.61 -1.51 -12.37
CA LYS A 49 21.26 -1.97 -11.03
C LYS A 49 21.22 -0.76 -10.08
N GLY A 50 20.26 -0.76 -9.13
CA GLY A 50 20.11 0.27 -8.11
C GLY A 50 19.04 1.30 -8.43
N LYS A 51 19.11 2.44 -7.75
CA LYS A 51 18.09 3.48 -7.75
C LYS A 51 18.08 4.32 -9.04
N VAL A 52 17.05 5.17 -9.18
CA VAL A 52 16.91 6.08 -10.33
C VAL A 52 18.11 7.03 -10.47
N ASP A 53 18.71 7.46 -9.36
CA ASP A 53 19.91 8.31 -9.42
C ASP A 53 21.13 7.60 -10.05
N ASN A 54 21.28 6.28 -9.85
CA ASN A 54 22.30 5.50 -10.56
C ASN A 54 22.05 5.46 -12.07
N LEU A 55 20.78 5.41 -12.50
CA LEU A 55 20.43 5.49 -13.92
C LEU A 55 20.76 6.88 -14.50
N VAL A 56 20.46 7.96 -13.75
CA VAL A 56 20.80 9.34 -14.17
C VAL A 56 22.30 9.50 -14.33
N GLU A 57 23.09 9.04 -13.37
CA GLU A 57 24.55 9.06 -13.45
C GLU A 57 25.06 8.25 -14.64
N TYR A 58 24.54 7.05 -14.84
CA TYR A 58 24.88 6.18 -15.99
C TYR A 58 24.55 6.84 -17.34
N CYS A 59 23.54 7.68 -17.41
CA CYS A 59 23.09 8.37 -18.63
C CYS A 59 23.77 9.73 -18.87
N SER A 60 24.61 10.23 -17.95
CA SER A 60 25.15 11.59 -17.99
C SER A 60 25.97 11.93 -19.25
N ASP A 61 26.60 10.93 -19.85
CA ASP A 61 27.44 11.05 -21.06
C ASP A 61 26.77 10.46 -22.32
N LYS A 62 25.49 10.09 -22.27
CA LYS A 62 24.79 9.38 -23.34
C LYS A 62 23.75 10.25 -24.03
N ASN A 63 23.44 9.89 -25.27
CA ASN A 63 22.33 10.55 -25.98
C ASN A 63 20.99 10.01 -25.48
N VAL A 64 20.32 10.80 -24.64
CA VAL A 64 19.00 10.52 -24.08
C VAL A 64 17.89 11.36 -24.70
N SER A 65 18.14 12.00 -25.84
CA SER A 65 17.13 12.79 -26.57
C SER A 65 15.99 11.90 -27.10
N GLY A 66 14.83 12.51 -27.25
CA GLY A 66 13.64 11.88 -27.82
C GLY A 66 12.35 12.36 -27.19
N SER A 67 11.28 12.37 -27.97
CA SER A 67 9.95 12.85 -27.54
C SER A 67 8.97 11.71 -27.26
N ILE A 68 9.45 10.46 -27.29
CA ILE A 68 8.73 9.24 -26.90
C ILE A 68 9.66 8.36 -26.07
N GLY A 69 9.13 7.78 -25.00
CA GLY A 69 9.88 6.83 -24.20
C GLY A 69 9.04 6.15 -23.13
N ILE A 70 9.61 5.04 -22.65
CA ILE A 70 9.10 4.25 -21.53
C ILE A 70 10.22 4.01 -20.51
N ALA A 71 9.88 4.02 -19.23
CA ALA A 71 10.85 3.88 -18.15
C ALA A 71 10.27 3.05 -17.00
N HIS A 72 11.17 2.41 -16.25
CA HIS A 72 10.77 1.43 -15.26
C HIS A 72 11.70 1.43 -14.05
N THR A 73 11.12 1.27 -12.85
CA THR A 73 11.83 0.85 -11.64
C THR A 73 11.39 -0.55 -11.26
N ARG A 74 12.34 -1.44 -11.01
CA ARG A 74 12.09 -2.86 -10.80
C ARG A 74 12.17 -3.24 -9.33
N TRP A 75 11.26 -4.12 -8.93
CA TRP A 75 11.33 -5.00 -7.79
C TRP A 75 11.43 -6.43 -8.31
N ALA A 76 12.56 -7.10 -8.07
CA ALA A 76 12.86 -8.38 -8.69
C ALA A 76 11.91 -9.49 -8.21
N THR A 77 11.23 -10.14 -9.16
CA THR A 77 10.43 -11.36 -8.97
C THR A 77 11.10 -12.56 -9.66
N HIS A 78 11.62 -12.38 -10.89
CA HIS A 78 12.31 -13.38 -11.68
C HIS A 78 13.70 -12.88 -12.09
N GLY A 79 14.75 -13.64 -11.78
CA GLY A 79 16.14 -13.26 -12.00
C GLY A 79 16.66 -12.22 -11.01
N GLU A 80 17.93 -12.32 -10.64
CA GLU A 80 18.56 -11.42 -9.66
C GLU A 80 18.60 -9.95 -10.14
N PRO A 81 18.69 -8.98 -9.20
CA PRO A 81 18.88 -7.57 -9.56
C PRO A 81 20.20 -7.34 -10.28
N SER A 82 20.12 -7.12 -11.60
CA SER A 82 21.24 -6.86 -12.49
C SER A 82 20.84 -5.95 -13.65
N ALA A 83 21.79 -5.35 -14.34
CA ALA A 83 21.52 -4.55 -15.53
C ALA A 83 20.88 -5.38 -16.65
N VAL A 84 21.19 -6.68 -16.76
CA VAL A 84 20.63 -7.58 -17.77
C VAL A 84 19.15 -7.82 -17.51
N ASN A 85 18.79 -8.10 -16.26
CA ASN A 85 17.42 -8.39 -15.84
C ASN A 85 16.58 -7.12 -15.56
N ALA A 86 17.18 -5.92 -15.60
CA ALA A 86 16.45 -4.66 -15.51
C ALA A 86 15.58 -4.41 -16.73
N HIS A 87 14.45 -3.71 -16.55
CA HIS A 87 13.62 -3.20 -17.64
C HIS A 87 14.13 -1.84 -18.12
N PRO A 88 13.83 -1.44 -19.38
CA PRO A 88 13.08 -2.15 -20.42
C PRO A 88 13.82 -3.34 -21.03
N HIS A 89 13.06 -4.37 -21.44
CA HIS A 89 13.58 -5.42 -22.32
C HIS A 89 13.34 -5.06 -23.77
N TYR A 90 14.17 -5.59 -24.67
CA TYR A 90 14.06 -5.32 -26.09
C TYR A 90 14.06 -6.62 -26.89
N SER A 91 13.44 -6.59 -28.07
CA SER A 91 13.35 -7.72 -28.97
C SER A 91 14.72 -8.07 -29.59
N GLU A 92 14.84 -9.25 -30.21
CA GLU A 92 16.08 -9.73 -30.83
C GLU A 92 16.59 -8.79 -31.93
N SER A 93 15.68 -8.25 -32.74
CA SER A 93 16.00 -7.26 -33.78
C SER A 93 16.32 -5.86 -33.23
N ARG A 94 16.05 -5.59 -31.96
CA ARG A 94 16.08 -4.26 -31.30
C ARG A 94 15.14 -3.24 -31.96
N ASN A 95 14.01 -3.69 -32.49
CA ASN A 95 12.97 -2.81 -32.99
C ASN A 95 11.96 -2.44 -31.89
N LEU A 96 11.70 -3.36 -30.95
CA LEU A 96 10.74 -3.21 -29.89
C LEU A 96 11.42 -3.05 -28.54
N ALA A 97 10.85 -2.21 -27.66
CA ALA A 97 11.18 -2.20 -26.24
C ALA A 97 9.90 -2.27 -25.42
N ILE A 98 9.94 -3.03 -24.31
CA ILE A 98 8.81 -3.26 -23.40
C ILE A 98 9.22 -3.07 -21.95
N ILE A 99 8.28 -2.53 -21.16
CA ILE A 99 8.30 -2.57 -19.68
C ILE A 99 7.08 -3.33 -19.19
N HIS A 100 7.20 -3.98 -18.04
CA HIS A 100 6.17 -4.86 -17.50
C HIS A 100 6.16 -4.86 -15.98
N ASN A 101 4.97 -4.73 -15.42
CA ASN A 101 4.64 -5.02 -14.03
C ASN A 101 3.72 -6.23 -14.00
N GLY A 102 4.04 -7.24 -13.22
CA GLY A 102 3.27 -8.46 -13.12
C GLY A 102 4.12 -9.71 -13.15
N ILE A 103 3.48 -10.84 -13.37
CA ILE A 103 4.12 -12.16 -13.57
C ILE A 103 3.39 -12.88 -14.70
N ILE A 104 4.15 -13.36 -15.66
CA ILE A 104 3.67 -14.24 -16.72
C ILE A 104 3.90 -15.69 -16.27
N GLU A 105 2.88 -16.33 -15.73
CA GLU A 105 3.00 -17.65 -15.10
C GLU A 105 3.45 -18.73 -16.08
N ASN A 106 2.99 -18.68 -17.33
CA ASN A 106 3.34 -19.66 -18.36
C ASN A 106 4.57 -19.27 -19.20
N TYR A 107 5.42 -18.34 -18.69
CA TYR A 107 6.59 -17.85 -19.44
C TYR A 107 7.56 -18.97 -19.82
N ALA A 108 7.75 -19.98 -18.96
CA ALA A 108 8.68 -21.07 -19.20
C ALA A 108 8.27 -21.89 -20.45
N ASP A 109 6.98 -22.21 -20.59
CA ASP A 109 6.44 -22.92 -21.74
C ASP A 109 6.54 -22.10 -23.03
N LEU A 110 6.24 -20.79 -22.92
CA LEU A 110 6.37 -19.86 -24.05
C LEU A 110 7.83 -19.74 -24.49
N LYS A 111 8.77 -19.66 -23.53
CA LYS A 111 10.22 -19.60 -23.79
C LYS A 111 10.70 -20.83 -24.54
N VAL A 112 10.34 -22.04 -24.12
CA VAL A 112 10.69 -23.29 -24.80
C VAL A 112 10.15 -23.31 -26.22
N LYS A 113 8.90 -22.89 -26.44
CA LYS A 113 8.29 -22.82 -27.78
C LYS A 113 9.02 -21.84 -28.71
N LEU A 114 9.41 -20.68 -28.19
CA LEU A 114 10.15 -19.65 -28.95
C LEU A 114 11.58 -20.10 -29.26
N GLN A 115 12.27 -20.74 -28.30
CA GLN A 115 13.61 -21.33 -28.52
C GLN A 115 13.59 -22.40 -29.63
N ALA A 116 12.57 -23.25 -29.66
CA ALA A 116 12.37 -24.23 -30.72
C ALA A 116 12.15 -23.58 -32.11
N LYS A 117 11.83 -22.28 -32.14
CA LYS A 117 11.70 -21.47 -33.38
C LYS A 117 12.95 -20.64 -33.71
N GLY A 118 14.02 -20.79 -32.90
CA GLY A 118 15.30 -20.12 -33.12
C GLY A 118 15.47 -18.79 -32.39
N VAL A 119 14.49 -18.38 -31.53
CA VAL A 119 14.59 -17.13 -30.75
C VAL A 119 15.59 -17.30 -29.60
N THR A 120 16.46 -16.31 -29.42
CA THR A 120 17.46 -16.28 -28.33
C THR A 120 17.02 -15.37 -27.18
N PHE A 121 17.48 -15.70 -25.97
CA PHE A 121 17.16 -14.96 -24.74
C PHE A 121 18.44 -14.56 -24.03
N ARG A 122 18.44 -13.35 -23.46
CA ARG A 122 19.60 -12.74 -22.77
C ARG A 122 19.40 -12.66 -21.27
N SER A 123 18.12 -12.55 -20.83
CA SER A 123 17.76 -12.41 -19.43
C SER A 123 17.03 -13.63 -18.89
N GLU A 124 16.84 -13.62 -17.57
CA GLU A 124 16.09 -14.64 -16.86
C GLU A 124 14.62 -14.23 -16.62
N THR A 125 14.19 -13.08 -17.20
CA THR A 125 12.89 -12.50 -16.91
C THR A 125 11.80 -13.05 -17.84
N ASP A 126 10.59 -13.15 -17.30
CA ASP A 126 9.37 -13.43 -18.02
C ASP A 126 9.02 -12.34 -19.05
N THR A 127 9.40 -11.10 -18.77
CA THR A 127 9.17 -9.93 -19.64
C THR A 127 9.92 -10.03 -20.97
N GLU A 128 11.15 -10.55 -20.99
CA GLU A 128 11.85 -10.77 -22.25
C GLU A 128 11.10 -11.78 -23.12
N VAL A 129 10.50 -12.80 -22.51
CA VAL A 129 9.69 -13.79 -23.24
C VAL A 129 8.52 -13.10 -23.95
N LEU A 130 7.88 -12.12 -23.28
CA LEU A 130 6.75 -11.41 -23.89
C LEU A 130 7.18 -10.55 -25.09
N VAL A 131 8.26 -9.78 -25.01
CA VAL A 131 8.68 -8.94 -26.15
C VAL A 131 9.13 -9.79 -27.33
N GLN A 132 9.79 -10.92 -27.07
CA GLN A 132 10.17 -11.87 -28.13
C GLN A 132 8.92 -12.53 -28.77
N LEU A 133 7.89 -12.83 -27.97
CA LEU A 133 6.63 -13.37 -28.48
C LEU A 133 5.92 -12.34 -29.38
N VAL A 134 5.86 -11.08 -28.96
CA VAL A 134 5.25 -10.00 -29.77
C VAL A 134 5.99 -9.86 -31.11
N GLU A 135 7.32 -9.78 -31.09
CA GLU A 135 8.10 -9.68 -32.32
C GLU A 135 7.91 -10.90 -33.24
N TYR A 136 8.00 -12.11 -32.68
CA TYR A 136 7.81 -13.34 -33.42
C TYR A 136 6.44 -13.41 -34.12
N VAL A 137 5.37 -13.03 -33.42
CA VAL A 137 4.01 -13.01 -33.96
C VAL A 137 3.89 -11.93 -35.05
N MET A 138 4.44 -10.74 -34.80
CA MET A 138 4.42 -9.61 -35.73
C MET A 138 5.07 -9.93 -37.07
N GLU A 139 6.28 -10.48 -37.04
CA GLU A 139 7.05 -10.80 -38.24
C GLU A 139 6.48 -11.99 -39.05
N ARG A 140 6.04 -13.04 -38.33
CA ARG A 140 5.54 -14.26 -38.97
C ARG A 140 4.19 -14.09 -39.64
N LYS A 141 3.37 -13.15 -39.19
CA LYS A 141 2.00 -12.92 -39.67
C LYS A 141 1.85 -11.58 -40.38
N GLU A 142 2.92 -10.81 -40.49
CA GLU A 142 2.91 -9.46 -41.09
C GLU A 142 1.84 -8.55 -40.42
N LEU A 143 1.78 -8.60 -39.08
CA LEU A 143 0.78 -7.85 -38.29
C LEU A 143 1.33 -6.48 -37.87
N ASP A 144 0.42 -5.53 -37.69
CA ASP A 144 0.73 -4.30 -36.97
C ASP A 144 0.99 -4.57 -35.47
N LEU A 145 1.58 -3.58 -34.78
CA LEU A 145 1.97 -3.73 -33.37
C LEU A 145 0.77 -4.02 -32.47
N LEU A 146 -0.37 -3.33 -32.65
CA LEU A 146 -1.57 -3.55 -31.84
C LEU A 146 -2.07 -4.99 -31.94
N THR A 147 -2.24 -5.46 -33.16
CA THR A 147 -2.71 -6.83 -33.44
C THR A 147 -1.72 -7.88 -32.93
N ALA A 148 -0.41 -7.62 -33.08
CA ALA A 148 0.62 -8.52 -32.54
C ALA A 148 0.59 -8.61 -31.02
N VAL A 149 0.40 -7.47 -30.33
CA VAL A 149 0.22 -7.43 -28.86
C VAL A 149 -1.04 -8.18 -28.44
N GLN A 150 -2.18 -8.01 -29.13
CA GLN A 150 -3.41 -8.75 -28.84
C GLN A 150 -3.20 -10.27 -28.94
N VAL A 151 -2.58 -10.73 -30.04
CA VAL A 151 -2.31 -12.15 -30.26
C VAL A 151 -1.32 -12.71 -29.24
N ALA A 152 -0.32 -11.94 -28.86
CA ALA A 152 0.63 -12.34 -27.82
C ALA A 152 -0.04 -12.45 -26.44
N LEU A 153 -0.80 -11.42 -26.02
CA LEU A 153 -1.47 -11.38 -24.73
C LEU A 153 -2.58 -12.42 -24.59
N TYR A 154 -3.20 -12.83 -25.69
CA TYR A 154 -4.16 -13.93 -25.68
C TYR A 154 -3.53 -15.28 -25.26
N GLN A 155 -2.21 -15.45 -25.46
CA GLN A 155 -1.48 -16.64 -25.06
C GLN A 155 -0.91 -16.57 -23.65
N VAL A 156 -0.95 -15.40 -23.00
CA VAL A 156 -0.35 -15.15 -21.69
C VAL A 156 -1.33 -15.52 -20.57
N ILE A 157 -0.84 -16.30 -19.62
CA ILE A 157 -1.51 -16.60 -18.35
C ILE A 157 -0.77 -15.80 -17.26
N GLY A 158 -1.52 -15.06 -16.44
CA GLY A 158 -0.97 -14.28 -15.34
C GLY A 158 -1.39 -12.81 -15.35
N ALA A 159 -0.75 -12.02 -14.51
CA ALA A 159 -1.00 -10.59 -14.33
C ALA A 159 0.01 -9.75 -15.13
N TYR A 160 -0.46 -8.67 -15.76
CA TYR A 160 0.43 -7.75 -16.45
C TYR A 160 -0.12 -6.30 -16.50
N ALA A 161 0.80 -5.36 -16.40
CA ALA A 161 0.67 -4.02 -16.95
C ALA A 161 1.91 -3.77 -17.82
N ILE A 162 1.73 -3.51 -19.10
CA ILE A 162 2.81 -3.33 -20.06
C ILE A 162 2.72 -1.99 -20.78
N ALA A 163 3.89 -1.48 -21.19
CA ALA A 163 3.99 -0.46 -22.23
C ALA A 163 5.08 -0.88 -23.21
N ILE A 164 4.78 -0.76 -24.51
CA ILE A 164 5.67 -1.16 -25.61
C ILE A 164 5.78 -0.04 -26.63
N ILE A 165 7.01 0.17 -27.12
CA ILE A 165 7.34 1.10 -28.21
C ILE A 165 8.05 0.36 -29.34
N ASP A 166 7.83 0.84 -30.56
CA ASP A 166 8.43 0.30 -31.78
C ASP A 166 9.14 1.43 -32.54
N LYS A 167 10.45 1.29 -32.80
CA LYS A 167 11.21 2.31 -33.51
C LYS A 167 10.74 2.55 -34.94
N ARG A 168 10.02 1.60 -35.55
CA ARG A 168 9.40 1.73 -36.88
C ARG A 168 8.16 2.60 -36.87
N HIS A 169 7.55 2.79 -35.68
CA HIS A 169 6.38 3.60 -35.42
C HIS A 169 6.61 4.51 -34.21
N PRO A 170 7.48 5.56 -34.34
CA PRO A 170 7.92 6.40 -33.21
C PRO A 170 6.86 7.41 -32.75
N ASP A 171 5.67 7.31 -33.28
CA ASP A 171 4.53 8.17 -32.98
C ASP A 171 3.49 7.50 -32.05
N GLN A 172 3.78 6.27 -31.56
CA GLN A 172 2.80 5.56 -30.74
C GLN A 172 3.41 4.75 -29.58
N ILE A 173 2.63 4.61 -28.51
CA ILE A 173 2.83 3.65 -27.41
C ILE A 173 1.61 2.75 -27.33
N ILE A 174 1.82 1.43 -27.24
CA ILE A 174 0.77 0.48 -26.89
C ILE A 174 0.92 0.12 -25.42
N ALA A 175 -0.17 0.22 -24.66
CA ALA A 175 -0.19 -0.12 -23.24
C ALA A 175 -1.35 -1.07 -22.96
N ALA A 176 -1.13 -2.11 -22.16
CA ALA A 176 -2.17 -3.09 -21.84
C ALA A 176 -2.14 -3.46 -20.36
N ARG A 177 -3.32 -3.86 -19.85
CA ARG A 177 -3.48 -4.19 -18.46
C ARG A 177 -4.30 -5.46 -18.24
N LYS A 178 -3.88 -6.25 -17.24
CA LYS A 178 -4.65 -7.31 -16.59
C LYS A 178 -4.15 -7.47 -15.16
N GLN A 179 -4.98 -7.20 -14.16
CA GLN A 179 -4.72 -7.26 -12.70
C GLN A 179 -3.69 -6.24 -12.16
N SER A 180 -2.59 -5.97 -12.87
CA SER A 180 -1.61 -4.94 -12.44
C SER A 180 -2.08 -3.53 -12.83
N PRO A 181 -1.95 -2.49 -11.95
CA PRO A 181 -2.48 -1.16 -12.23
C PRO A 181 -1.73 -0.43 -13.35
N LEU A 182 -2.51 0.29 -14.19
CA LEU A 182 -1.99 1.15 -15.24
C LEU A 182 -2.95 2.31 -15.50
N VAL A 183 -2.40 3.53 -15.55
CA VAL A 183 -3.13 4.78 -15.72
C VAL A 183 -2.58 5.53 -16.92
N VAL A 184 -3.47 6.06 -17.76
CA VAL A 184 -3.15 6.95 -18.88
C VAL A 184 -3.52 8.37 -18.51
N GLY A 185 -2.59 9.33 -18.60
CA GLY A 185 -2.85 10.75 -18.50
C GLY A 185 -3.05 11.37 -19.87
N ILE A 186 -4.04 12.23 -20.01
CA ILE A 186 -4.37 12.93 -21.25
C ILE A 186 -3.97 14.41 -21.07
N GLY A 187 -2.89 14.82 -21.73
CA GLY A 187 -2.45 16.21 -21.80
C GLY A 187 -2.87 16.91 -23.08
N GLU A 188 -2.35 18.11 -23.32
CA GLU A 188 -2.56 18.86 -24.55
C GLU A 188 -1.55 18.41 -25.61
N ASP A 189 -2.00 17.62 -26.61
CA ASP A 189 -1.16 16.96 -27.62
C ASP A 189 -0.07 16.03 -27.02
N GLU A 190 -0.29 15.50 -25.82
CA GLU A 190 0.67 14.61 -25.16
C GLU A 190 -0.04 13.58 -24.29
N PHE A 191 0.59 12.41 -24.13
CA PHE A 191 0.12 11.34 -23.28
C PHE A 191 1.17 10.94 -22.26
N PHE A 192 0.69 10.54 -21.10
CA PHE A 192 1.48 10.03 -19.98
C PHE A 192 1.00 8.64 -19.59
N LEU A 193 1.90 7.79 -19.15
CA LEU A 193 1.58 6.51 -18.53
C LEU A 193 2.18 6.46 -17.13
N GLY A 194 1.48 5.81 -16.21
CA GLY A 194 1.97 5.55 -14.88
C GLY A 194 1.35 4.31 -14.25
N SER A 195 2.08 3.65 -13.35
CA SER A 195 1.50 2.60 -12.49
C SER A 195 0.46 3.14 -11.53
N ASP A 196 0.54 4.43 -11.20
CA ASP A 196 -0.48 5.23 -10.52
C ASP A 196 -0.44 6.67 -11.06
N ALA A 197 -1.30 7.55 -10.53
CA ALA A 197 -1.41 8.91 -11.02
C ALA A 197 -0.26 9.85 -10.57
N SER A 198 0.58 9.47 -9.61
CA SER A 198 1.61 10.36 -9.02
C SER A 198 2.64 10.90 -10.02
N PRO A 199 3.13 10.15 -11.03
CA PRO A 199 4.00 10.71 -12.07
C PRO A 199 3.27 11.64 -13.05
N ILE A 200 1.93 11.57 -13.12
CA ILE A 200 1.11 12.23 -14.15
C ILE A 200 0.57 13.58 -13.67
N VAL A 201 0.18 13.71 -12.40
CA VAL A 201 -0.59 14.85 -11.86
C VAL A 201 0.06 16.23 -12.00
N GLU A 202 1.36 16.29 -12.25
CA GLU A 202 2.05 17.56 -12.54
C GLU A 202 1.73 18.10 -13.94
N TYR A 203 1.39 17.21 -14.85
CA TYR A 203 1.23 17.53 -16.27
C TYR A 203 -0.24 17.61 -16.68
N THR A 204 -1.09 16.78 -16.07
CA THR A 204 -2.54 16.75 -16.33
C THR A 204 -3.30 16.17 -15.15
N ASP A 205 -4.51 16.69 -14.93
CA ASP A 205 -5.48 16.14 -13.96
C ASP A 205 -6.47 15.15 -14.61
N LYS A 206 -6.42 14.97 -15.94
CA LYS A 206 -7.30 14.08 -16.69
C LYS A 206 -6.64 12.71 -16.86
N VAL A 207 -7.23 11.69 -16.26
CA VAL A 207 -6.70 10.33 -16.34
C VAL A 207 -7.77 9.31 -16.73
N VAL A 208 -7.30 8.22 -17.36
CA VAL A 208 -8.08 7.02 -17.64
C VAL A 208 -7.40 5.85 -16.93
N TYR A 209 -8.13 5.21 -16.01
CA TYR A 209 -7.71 3.95 -15.40
C TYR A 209 -8.12 2.82 -16.33
N LEU A 210 -7.15 2.08 -16.85
CA LEU A 210 -7.45 0.94 -17.71
C LEU A 210 -8.13 -0.17 -16.90
N GLU A 211 -9.10 -0.85 -17.51
CA GLU A 211 -9.73 -2.04 -16.96
C GLU A 211 -9.00 -3.31 -17.41
N ASP A 212 -9.27 -4.44 -16.76
CA ASP A 212 -8.65 -5.72 -17.10
C ASP A 212 -9.00 -6.16 -18.52
N GLY A 213 -7.97 -6.55 -19.28
CA GLY A 213 -8.10 -6.92 -20.70
C GLY A 213 -8.16 -5.74 -21.67
N ASN A 214 -7.98 -4.50 -21.18
CA ASN A 214 -7.94 -3.32 -22.02
C ASN A 214 -6.54 -3.05 -22.55
N ILE A 215 -6.48 -2.58 -23.80
CA ILE A 215 -5.29 -2.12 -24.52
C ILE A 215 -5.52 -0.67 -24.93
N ALA A 216 -4.68 0.23 -24.47
CA ALA A 216 -4.66 1.63 -24.85
C ALA A 216 -3.67 1.84 -26.01
N VAL A 217 -4.12 2.54 -27.03
CA VAL A 217 -3.31 3.03 -28.14
C VAL A 217 -3.14 4.52 -27.97
N LEU A 218 -1.93 4.93 -27.58
CA LEU A 218 -1.53 6.32 -27.47
C LEU A 218 -0.81 6.68 -28.76
N LYS A 219 -1.39 7.55 -29.56
CA LYS A 219 -0.79 7.95 -30.85
C LYS A 219 -0.77 9.47 -30.97
N ARG A 220 0.36 9.98 -31.40
CA ARG A 220 0.58 11.42 -31.52
C ARG A 220 -0.41 12.06 -32.49
N GLY A 221 -1.10 13.12 -32.03
CA GLY A 221 -2.07 13.84 -32.83
C GLY A 221 -3.42 13.13 -33.03
N GLU A 222 -3.64 12.01 -32.34
CA GLU A 222 -4.93 11.30 -32.31
C GLU A 222 -5.47 11.26 -30.88
N ASP A 223 -6.80 11.10 -30.73
CA ASP A 223 -7.42 10.88 -29.44
C ASP A 223 -7.03 9.50 -28.88
N LEU A 224 -7.05 9.39 -27.53
CA LEU A 224 -6.81 8.12 -26.86
C LEU A 224 -7.83 7.07 -27.34
N LYS A 225 -7.35 5.96 -27.84
CA LYS A 225 -8.17 4.82 -28.21
C LYS A 225 -7.93 3.67 -27.20
N VAL A 226 -9.00 3.07 -26.70
CA VAL A 226 -8.94 1.85 -25.86
C VAL A 226 -9.74 0.75 -26.53
N VAL A 227 -9.12 -0.43 -26.64
CA VAL A 227 -9.76 -1.63 -27.19
C VAL A 227 -9.61 -2.80 -26.23
N SER A 228 -10.50 -3.77 -26.30
CA SER A 228 -10.31 -5.04 -25.60
C SER A 228 -9.22 -5.90 -26.26
N ILE A 229 -8.75 -6.93 -25.56
CA ILE A 229 -7.84 -7.94 -26.12
C ILE A 229 -8.45 -8.64 -27.36
N LEU A 230 -9.77 -8.62 -27.51
CA LEU A 230 -10.51 -9.15 -28.67
C LEU A 230 -10.72 -8.12 -29.78
N GLY A 231 -10.24 -6.88 -29.62
CA GLY A 231 -10.32 -5.81 -30.61
C GLY A 231 -11.59 -4.95 -30.55
N GLU A 232 -12.45 -5.13 -29.54
CA GLU A 232 -13.67 -4.32 -29.39
C GLU A 232 -13.33 -2.97 -28.77
N GLU A 233 -13.87 -1.88 -29.34
CA GLU A 233 -13.69 -0.54 -28.75
C GLU A 233 -14.37 -0.43 -27.40
N GLN A 234 -13.68 0.20 -26.44
CA GLN A 234 -14.15 0.38 -25.06
C GLN A 234 -14.50 1.84 -24.82
N GLU A 235 -15.53 2.06 -24.00
CA GLU A 235 -15.92 3.40 -23.58
C GLU A 235 -14.84 4.02 -22.67
N LEU A 236 -14.46 5.27 -22.96
CA LEU A 236 -13.47 6.00 -22.20
C LEU A 236 -14.09 6.72 -21.02
N VAL A 237 -13.75 6.31 -19.81
CA VAL A 237 -14.13 7.01 -18.57
C VAL A 237 -12.97 7.89 -18.11
N VAL A 238 -12.98 9.17 -18.52
CA VAL A 238 -12.00 10.14 -18.06
C VAL A 238 -12.36 10.60 -16.65
N LYS A 239 -11.42 10.43 -15.71
CA LYS A 239 -11.55 10.89 -14.32
C LYS A 239 -10.63 12.07 -14.07
N LYS A 240 -11.06 12.96 -13.18
CA LYS A 240 -10.21 14.05 -12.68
C LYS A 240 -9.53 13.62 -11.41
N VAL A 241 -8.21 13.81 -11.34
CA VAL A 241 -7.39 13.50 -10.15
C VAL A 241 -7.08 14.79 -9.41
N ASP A 242 -7.46 14.83 -8.13
CA ASP A 242 -7.15 15.95 -7.23
C ASP A 242 -6.05 15.50 -6.24
N ILE A 243 -4.79 15.55 -6.68
CA ILE A 243 -3.61 15.28 -5.83
C ILE A 243 -2.81 16.57 -5.73
N ASN A 244 -2.63 17.09 -4.51
CA ASN A 244 -1.77 18.23 -4.27
C ASN A 244 -0.29 17.81 -4.34
N LEU A 245 0.48 18.42 -5.23
CA LEU A 245 1.92 18.14 -5.41
C LEU A 245 2.74 18.30 -4.13
N GLY A 246 2.39 19.24 -3.26
CA GLY A 246 3.06 19.41 -1.96
C GLY A 246 2.94 18.19 -1.03
N GLN A 247 1.92 17.34 -1.24
CA GLN A 247 1.79 16.09 -0.50
C GLN A 247 2.81 15.02 -0.95
N LEU A 248 3.33 15.13 -2.16
CA LEU A 248 4.35 14.24 -2.72
C LEU A 248 5.78 14.66 -2.39
N GLU A 249 5.97 15.70 -1.58
CA GLU A 249 7.27 16.22 -1.15
C GLU A 249 7.44 16.05 0.37
N LYS A 250 8.69 16.01 0.84
CA LYS A 250 8.99 15.85 2.28
C LYS A 250 8.58 17.03 3.16
N GLY A 251 8.34 18.21 2.59
CA GLY A 251 7.84 19.38 3.32
C GLY A 251 8.75 19.83 4.47
N GLY A 252 10.08 19.72 4.31
CA GLY A 252 11.07 20.09 5.34
C GLY A 252 11.43 18.96 6.32
N PHE A 253 10.74 17.81 6.29
CA PHE A 253 11.10 16.65 7.08
C PHE A 253 12.27 15.88 6.45
N PRO A 254 13.14 15.21 7.25
CA PRO A 254 14.23 14.41 6.71
C PRO A 254 13.74 13.18 5.94
N HIS A 255 12.60 12.61 6.34
CA HIS A 255 12.02 11.40 5.77
C HIS A 255 10.50 11.53 5.59
N PHE A 256 9.93 10.81 4.61
CA PHE A 256 8.48 10.72 4.41
C PHE A 256 7.79 10.09 5.63
N MET A 257 8.34 9.02 6.19
CA MET A 257 7.74 8.37 7.35
C MET A 257 7.54 9.35 8.52
N LEU A 258 8.53 10.20 8.84
CA LEU A 258 8.35 11.18 9.92
C LEU A 258 7.29 12.22 9.56
N LYS A 259 7.29 12.75 8.32
CA LYS A 259 6.25 13.64 7.83
C LYS A 259 4.87 13.01 8.00
N GLU A 260 4.70 11.77 7.57
CA GLU A 260 3.44 11.03 7.61
C GLU A 260 2.97 10.74 9.04
N ILE A 261 3.90 10.54 9.99
CA ILE A 261 3.58 10.45 11.42
C ILE A 261 3.03 11.80 11.93
N PHE A 262 3.67 12.92 11.55
CA PHE A 262 3.25 14.26 11.96
C PHE A 262 1.99 14.77 11.27
N GLU A 263 1.65 14.24 10.09
CA GLU A 263 0.41 14.56 9.37
C GLU A 263 -0.84 13.92 9.97
N GLN A 264 -0.72 12.93 10.85
CA GLN A 264 -1.87 12.15 11.34
C GLN A 264 -3.00 13.01 11.94
N PRO A 265 -2.76 14.08 12.71
CA PRO A 265 -3.86 14.92 13.20
C PRO A 265 -4.71 15.51 12.06
N ASP A 266 -4.07 16.05 11.05
CA ASP A 266 -4.77 16.67 9.92
C ASP A 266 -5.41 15.59 9.02
N CYS A 267 -4.76 14.44 8.87
CA CYS A 267 -5.29 13.28 8.15
C CYS A 267 -6.59 12.77 8.80
N LEU A 268 -6.63 12.64 10.12
CA LEU A 268 -7.84 12.18 10.81
C LEU A 268 -8.96 13.24 10.77
N THR A 269 -8.60 14.52 10.85
CA THR A 269 -9.56 15.61 10.63
C THR A 269 -10.18 15.51 9.22
N ASN A 270 -9.38 15.26 8.19
CA ASN A 270 -9.86 15.06 6.83
C ASN A 270 -10.70 13.78 6.69
N CYS A 271 -10.30 12.69 7.33
CA CYS A 271 -11.03 11.43 7.36
C CYS A 271 -12.44 11.60 7.93
N MET A 272 -12.59 12.43 8.97
CA MET A 272 -13.86 12.71 9.64
C MET A 272 -14.68 13.83 9.00
N ARG A 273 -14.07 14.63 8.11
CA ARG A 273 -14.72 15.80 7.50
C ARG A 273 -16.02 15.42 6.78
N GLY A 274 -17.14 16.06 7.17
CA GLY A 274 -18.46 15.78 6.63
C GLY A 274 -19.07 14.44 7.07
N ARG A 275 -18.36 13.69 7.93
CA ARG A 275 -18.80 12.38 8.44
C ARG A 275 -19.08 12.40 9.93
N VAL A 276 -18.31 13.15 10.70
CA VAL A 276 -18.51 13.34 12.15
C VAL A 276 -19.01 14.77 12.37
N ASN A 277 -20.19 14.92 12.96
CA ASN A 277 -20.79 16.21 13.30
C ASN A 277 -21.08 16.23 14.79
N VAL A 278 -20.30 17.00 15.54
CA VAL A 278 -20.45 17.15 16.99
C VAL A 278 -21.62 18.03 17.39
N ASP A 279 -22.08 18.95 16.51
CA ASP A 279 -23.22 19.83 16.82
C ASP A 279 -24.55 19.06 16.82
N THR A 280 -24.60 17.99 16.02
CA THR A 280 -25.77 17.10 15.90
C THR A 280 -25.51 15.72 16.54
N ASP A 281 -24.35 15.53 17.17
CA ASP A 281 -23.91 14.26 17.73
C ASP A 281 -24.15 13.09 16.77
N ASN A 282 -23.63 13.20 15.55
CA ASN A 282 -23.92 12.21 14.51
C ASN A 282 -22.70 11.80 13.69
N VAL A 283 -22.67 10.51 13.32
CA VAL A 283 -21.74 9.94 12.35
C VAL A 283 -22.51 9.52 11.11
N VAL A 284 -22.08 10.01 9.95
CA VAL A 284 -22.74 9.77 8.67
C VAL A 284 -21.74 9.11 7.72
N LEU A 285 -22.06 7.92 7.25
CA LEU A 285 -21.34 7.23 6.17
C LEU A 285 -22.37 6.92 5.06
N SER A 286 -22.18 7.48 3.86
CA SER A 286 -23.08 7.26 2.73
C SER A 286 -23.29 5.77 2.44
N ALA A 287 -22.20 4.99 2.48
CA ALA A 287 -22.27 3.54 2.30
C ALA A 287 -23.19 2.82 3.32
N VAL A 288 -23.28 3.31 4.56
CA VAL A 288 -24.20 2.75 5.57
C VAL A 288 -25.64 3.19 5.29
N ILE A 289 -25.84 4.40 4.81
CA ILE A 289 -27.19 4.90 4.46
C ILE A 289 -27.73 4.12 3.26
N ASP A 290 -26.94 4.04 2.19
CA ASP A 290 -27.36 3.46 0.90
C ASP A 290 -27.58 1.94 0.99
N PHE A 291 -26.80 1.25 1.83
CA PHE A 291 -26.81 -0.21 1.98
C PHE A 291 -27.16 -0.67 3.40
N LYS A 292 -27.95 0.16 4.11
CA LYS A 292 -28.36 -0.08 5.49
C LYS A 292 -28.92 -1.49 5.70
N GLN A 293 -29.79 -1.93 4.81
CA GLN A 293 -30.48 -3.20 4.96
C GLN A 293 -29.51 -4.40 4.91
N GLN A 294 -28.60 -4.41 3.93
CA GLN A 294 -27.58 -5.45 3.76
C GLN A 294 -26.65 -5.51 4.98
N LEU A 295 -26.18 -4.35 5.44
CA LEU A 295 -25.24 -4.26 6.57
C LEU A 295 -25.88 -4.67 7.91
N LEU A 296 -27.14 -4.29 8.17
CA LEU A 296 -27.83 -4.61 9.44
C LEU A 296 -28.35 -6.03 9.50
N GLN A 297 -28.66 -6.65 8.35
CA GLN A 297 -29.14 -8.04 8.28
C GLN A 297 -28.01 -9.06 8.26
N ALA A 298 -26.76 -8.61 8.11
CA ALA A 298 -25.61 -9.50 8.11
C ALA A 298 -25.54 -10.33 9.41
N LYS A 299 -25.38 -11.64 9.26
CA LYS A 299 -25.19 -12.56 10.39
C LYS A 299 -23.77 -12.50 10.92
N ARG A 300 -22.80 -12.20 10.07
CA ARG A 300 -21.38 -12.13 10.38
C ARG A 300 -20.69 -11.13 9.47
N PHE A 301 -19.67 -10.44 10.01
CA PHE A 301 -18.70 -9.72 9.21
C PHE A 301 -17.39 -10.51 9.13
N ILE A 302 -16.76 -10.48 7.97
CA ILE A 302 -15.43 -11.07 7.74
C ILE A 302 -14.52 -9.97 7.24
N ILE A 303 -13.51 -9.61 8.01
CA ILE A 303 -12.51 -8.61 7.62
C ILE A 303 -11.34 -9.32 6.96
N VAL A 304 -11.01 -8.97 5.72
CA VAL A 304 -9.88 -9.52 4.97
C VAL A 304 -8.86 -8.43 4.67
N ALA A 305 -7.62 -8.64 5.06
CA ALA A 305 -6.55 -7.65 4.89
C ALA A 305 -5.15 -8.30 5.02
N CYS A 306 -4.11 -7.50 4.75
CA CYS A 306 -2.70 -7.88 4.92
C CYS A 306 -1.98 -6.87 5.82
N GLY A 307 -0.99 -7.34 6.60
CA GLY A 307 -0.06 -6.51 7.38
C GLY A 307 -0.76 -5.50 8.30
N THR A 308 -0.37 -4.24 8.21
CA THR A 308 -0.92 -3.12 8.99
C THR A 308 -2.45 -3.02 8.90
N SER A 309 -3.03 -3.25 7.72
CA SER A 309 -4.49 -3.24 7.54
C SER A 309 -5.19 -4.39 8.27
N TRP A 310 -4.53 -5.55 8.40
CA TRP A 310 -5.03 -6.66 9.20
C TRP A 310 -5.05 -6.30 10.69
N HIS A 311 -4.01 -5.60 11.20
CA HIS A 311 -4.00 -5.10 12.59
C HIS A 311 -5.13 -4.09 12.84
N ALA A 312 -5.41 -3.19 11.88
CA ALA A 312 -6.58 -2.30 11.95
C ALA A 312 -7.88 -3.10 11.99
N GLY A 313 -7.97 -4.18 11.20
CA GLY A 313 -9.10 -5.10 11.20
C GLY A 313 -9.36 -5.75 12.57
N LEU A 314 -8.31 -6.12 13.32
CA LEU A 314 -8.44 -6.67 14.68
C LEU A 314 -9.06 -5.65 15.66
N ILE A 315 -8.72 -4.36 15.52
CA ILE A 315 -9.34 -3.28 16.31
C ILE A 315 -10.81 -3.13 15.90
N GLY A 316 -11.07 -3.09 14.58
CA GLY A 316 -12.42 -3.01 14.04
C GLY A 316 -13.32 -4.16 14.49
N LYS A 317 -12.78 -5.39 14.57
CA LYS A 317 -13.48 -6.54 15.14
C LYS A 317 -13.99 -6.25 16.54
N GLN A 318 -13.11 -5.83 17.45
CA GLN A 318 -13.49 -5.57 18.83
C GLN A 318 -14.56 -4.46 18.92
N MET A 319 -14.42 -3.37 18.14
CA MET A 319 -15.39 -2.29 18.09
C MET A 319 -16.76 -2.76 17.59
N ILE A 320 -16.80 -3.49 16.47
CA ILE A 320 -18.06 -3.94 15.87
C ILE A 320 -18.75 -4.97 16.80
N GLU A 321 -18.00 -5.91 17.35
CA GLU A 321 -18.56 -6.90 18.29
C GLU A 321 -19.08 -6.23 19.57
N GLN A 322 -18.35 -5.26 20.10
CA GLN A 322 -18.74 -4.56 21.32
C GLN A 322 -19.94 -3.63 21.13
N LEU A 323 -19.93 -2.82 20.07
CA LEU A 323 -20.93 -1.78 19.86
C LEU A 323 -22.14 -2.28 19.05
N CYS A 324 -21.91 -3.10 18.00
CA CYS A 324 -22.96 -3.53 17.09
C CYS A 324 -23.53 -4.92 17.44
N ARG A 325 -22.84 -5.70 18.29
CA ARG A 325 -23.23 -7.09 18.64
C ARG A 325 -23.39 -7.98 17.40
N ILE A 326 -22.49 -7.78 16.43
CA ILE A 326 -22.37 -8.59 15.20
C ILE A 326 -21.07 -9.39 15.31
N PRO A 327 -21.07 -10.73 15.14
CA PRO A 327 -19.85 -11.54 15.12
C PRO A 327 -18.91 -11.09 14.00
N VAL A 328 -17.60 -11.03 14.28
CA VAL A 328 -16.59 -10.62 13.30
C VAL A 328 -15.43 -11.61 13.29
N GLU A 329 -15.08 -12.08 12.11
CA GLU A 329 -13.83 -12.79 11.86
C GLU A 329 -12.81 -11.86 11.19
N VAL A 330 -11.52 -12.04 11.46
CA VAL A 330 -10.45 -11.26 10.81
C VAL A 330 -9.42 -12.22 10.26
N GLU A 331 -9.26 -12.19 8.95
CA GLU A 331 -8.45 -13.15 8.21
C GLU A 331 -7.30 -12.45 7.45
N TYR A 332 -6.15 -13.11 7.39
CA TYR A 332 -5.16 -12.74 6.38
C TYR A 332 -5.73 -13.05 4.99
N ALA A 333 -5.72 -12.07 4.11
CA ALA A 333 -6.28 -12.24 2.77
C ALA A 333 -5.58 -13.36 1.98
N SER A 334 -4.26 -13.53 2.17
CA SER A 334 -3.46 -14.63 1.60
C SER A 334 -3.97 -16.01 2.01
N GLU A 335 -4.31 -16.20 3.29
CA GLU A 335 -4.82 -17.46 3.80
C GLU A 335 -6.28 -17.68 3.43
N PHE A 336 -7.09 -16.61 3.51
CA PHE A 336 -8.52 -16.65 3.20
C PHE A 336 -8.79 -17.18 1.78
N ARG A 337 -8.02 -16.75 0.79
CA ARG A 337 -8.23 -17.14 -0.61
C ARG A 337 -7.98 -18.63 -0.89
N TYR A 338 -7.16 -19.33 -0.08
CA TYR A 338 -6.75 -20.72 -0.34
C TYR A 338 -7.36 -21.75 0.61
N ARG A 339 -7.84 -21.35 1.79
CA ARG A 339 -8.36 -22.29 2.78
C ARG A 339 -9.79 -22.78 2.52
N HIS A 340 -10.43 -22.40 1.40
CA HIS A 340 -11.83 -22.69 1.11
C HIS A 340 -12.78 -22.20 2.22
N PRO A 341 -12.86 -20.88 2.49
CA PRO A 341 -13.66 -20.34 3.58
C PRO A 341 -15.15 -20.62 3.36
N VAL A 342 -15.88 -20.82 4.45
CA VAL A 342 -17.34 -20.90 4.40
C VAL A 342 -17.90 -19.49 4.31
N ILE A 343 -18.46 -19.16 3.17
CA ILE A 343 -19.03 -17.85 2.85
C ILE A 343 -20.45 -18.03 2.37
N THR A 344 -21.36 -17.17 2.81
CA THR A 344 -22.76 -17.17 2.41
C THR A 344 -23.21 -15.76 1.99
N ASN A 345 -24.38 -15.66 1.38
CA ASN A 345 -25.01 -14.37 1.06
C ASN A 345 -25.54 -13.60 2.28
N GLU A 346 -25.42 -14.17 3.48
CA GLU A 346 -25.73 -13.51 4.76
C GLU A 346 -24.48 -12.91 5.41
N ASP A 347 -23.29 -13.09 4.81
CA ASP A 347 -22.03 -12.52 5.26
C ASP A 347 -21.76 -11.18 4.57
N VAL A 348 -21.14 -10.25 5.31
CA VAL A 348 -20.54 -9.04 4.76
C VAL A 348 -19.02 -9.18 4.87
N VAL A 349 -18.31 -9.04 3.75
CA VAL A 349 -16.86 -9.07 3.72
C VAL A 349 -16.34 -7.63 3.66
N ILE A 350 -15.52 -7.24 4.65
CA ILE A 350 -14.88 -5.93 4.71
C ILE A 350 -13.43 -6.08 4.24
N ALA A 351 -13.12 -5.51 3.09
CA ALA A 351 -11.76 -5.50 2.52
C ALA A 351 -11.02 -4.22 2.90
N ILE A 352 -9.88 -4.34 3.58
CA ILE A 352 -9.10 -3.18 4.01
C ILE A 352 -7.76 -3.16 3.27
N SER A 353 -7.45 -2.03 2.58
CA SER A 353 -6.17 -1.86 1.89
C SER A 353 -5.79 -0.37 1.79
N GLN A 354 -4.54 -0.02 2.11
CA GLN A 354 -4.04 1.33 1.89
C GLN A 354 -3.95 1.64 0.39
N SER A 355 -3.30 0.80 -0.39
CA SER A 355 -3.09 1.01 -1.83
C SER A 355 -4.32 0.71 -2.68
N GLY A 356 -5.24 -0.14 -2.17
CA GLY A 356 -6.34 -0.69 -2.94
C GLY A 356 -5.91 -1.61 -4.11
N GLU A 357 -4.64 -2.03 -4.12
CA GLU A 357 -4.03 -2.85 -5.19
C GLU A 357 -3.35 -4.13 -4.63
N THR A 358 -3.58 -4.47 -3.36
CA THR A 358 -3.00 -5.67 -2.75
C THR A 358 -3.59 -6.91 -3.40
N ALA A 359 -2.74 -7.72 -4.05
CA ALA A 359 -3.17 -8.86 -4.86
C ALA A 359 -4.02 -9.86 -4.06
N ASP A 360 -3.53 -10.29 -2.88
CA ASP A 360 -4.26 -11.22 -2.03
C ASP A 360 -5.62 -10.67 -1.57
N THR A 361 -5.68 -9.38 -1.21
CA THR A 361 -6.94 -8.76 -0.79
C THR A 361 -7.92 -8.67 -1.95
N LEU A 362 -7.45 -8.34 -3.16
CA LEU A 362 -8.29 -8.31 -4.35
C LEU A 362 -8.83 -9.71 -4.70
N ALA A 363 -7.98 -10.74 -4.61
CA ALA A 363 -8.38 -12.12 -4.84
C ALA A 363 -9.38 -12.62 -3.77
N ALA A 364 -9.19 -12.23 -2.50
CA ALA A 364 -10.15 -12.52 -1.42
C ALA A 364 -11.52 -11.86 -1.66
N VAL A 365 -11.53 -10.60 -2.14
CA VAL A 365 -12.75 -9.89 -2.56
C VAL A 365 -13.47 -10.65 -3.67
N GLN A 366 -12.74 -11.06 -4.71
CA GLN A 366 -13.35 -11.79 -5.83
C GLN A 366 -13.93 -13.13 -5.36
N LEU A 367 -13.18 -13.90 -4.56
CA LEU A 367 -13.65 -15.15 -3.99
C LEU A 367 -14.94 -14.98 -3.18
N ALA A 368 -14.99 -13.93 -2.33
CA ALA A 368 -16.17 -13.65 -1.52
C ALA A 368 -17.38 -13.27 -2.38
N LYS A 369 -17.17 -12.46 -3.41
CA LYS A 369 -18.21 -12.04 -4.36
C LYS A 369 -18.77 -13.20 -5.17
N ASP A 370 -17.90 -14.11 -5.63
CA ASP A 370 -18.30 -15.33 -6.35
C ASP A 370 -19.15 -16.29 -5.48
N ASN A 371 -19.00 -16.18 -4.15
CA ASN A 371 -19.82 -16.91 -3.18
C ASN A 371 -21.05 -16.13 -2.68
N GLY A 372 -21.33 -14.95 -3.25
CA GLY A 372 -22.55 -14.18 -2.99
C GLY A 372 -22.50 -13.27 -1.76
N ALA A 373 -21.36 -13.08 -1.11
CA ALA A 373 -21.21 -12.12 -0.01
C ALA A 373 -21.31 -10.67 -0.50
N PHE A 374 -21.83 -9.79 0.36
CA PHE A 374 -21.80 -8.34 0.14
C PHE A 374 -20.44 -7.79 0.55
N ILE A 375 -19.82 -6.97 -0.31
CA ILE A 375 -18.44 -6.50 -0.12
C ILE A 375 -18.40 -5.03 0.22
N TYR A 376 -17.77 -4.69 1.36
CA TYR A 376 -17.50 -3.33 1.81
C TYR A 376 -16.00 -3.02 1.74
N GLY A 377 -15.60 -1.98 1.01
CA GLY A 377 -14.18 -1.59 0.86
C GLY A 377 -13.78 -0.45 1.80
N ILE A 378 -12.62 -0.57 2.46
CA ILE A 378 -11.96 0.53 3.19
C ILE A 378 -10.59 0.75 2.55
N CYS A 379 -10.46 1.81 1.75
CA CYS A 379 -9.26 2.08 0.97
C CYS A 379 -8.80 3.55 1.08
N ASN A 380 -7.53 3.80 0.77
CA ASN A 380 -7.02 5.17 0.66
C ASN A 380 -6.97 5.65 -0.79
N ALA A 381 -6.43 4.83 -1.70
CA ALA A 381 -6.23 5.21 -3.09
C ALA A 381 -7.55 5.21 -3.87
N ILE A 382 -8.00 6.40 -4.27
CA ILE A 382 -9.23 6.59 -5.05
C ILE A 382 -9.03 6.00 -6.44
N GLY A 383 -10.03 5.23 -6.92
CA GLY A 383 -10.02 4.61 -8.25
C GLY A 383 -9.13 3.38 -8.39
N SER A 384 -8.53 2.88 -7.30
CA SER A 384 -7.78 1.62 -7.29
C SER A 384 -8.67 0.39 -7.51
N SER A 385 -8.07 -0.79 -7.66
CA SER A 385 -8.77 -2.01 -8.08
C SER A 385 -9.77 -2.53 -7.03
N ILE A 386 -9.40 -2.52 -5.73
CA ILE A 386 -10.29 -3.02 -4.66
C ILE A 386 -11.58 -2.19 -4.57
N PRO A 387 -11.57 -0.83 -4.49
CA PRO A 387 -12.81 -0.06 -4.47
C PRO A 387 -13.72 -0.27 -5.68
N ARG A 388 -13.14 -0.57 -6.85
CA ARG A 388 -13.94 -0.89 -8.04
C ARG A 388 -14.57 -2.29 -8.00
N ALA A 389 -13.94 -3.21 -7.29
CA ALA A 389 -14.43 -4.58 -7.14
C ALA A 389 -15.46 -4.74 -6.00
N THR A 390 -15.56 -3.77 -5.07
CA THR A 390 -16.48 -3.79 -3.94
C THR A 390 -17.86 -3.24 -4.31
N ASP A 391 -18.91 -3.63 -3.58
CA ASP A 391 -20.28 -3.16 -3.80
C ASP A 391 -20.47 -1.74 -3.25
N THR A 392 -19.77 -1.43 -2.16
CA THR A 392 -19.72 -0.10 -1.53
C THR A 392 -18.46 0.04 -0.68
N GLY A 393 -18.26 1.20 -0.06
CA GLY A 393 -17.13 1.39 0.84
C GLY A 393 -16.90 2.82 1.31
N SER A 394 -15.80 3.01 2.02
CA SER A 394 -15.36 4.32 2.50
C SER A 394 -13.88 4.53 2.22
N TYR A 395 -13.53 5.68 1.67
CA TYR A 395 -12.14 6.12 1.58
C TYR A 395 -11.68 6.73 2.91
N ILE A 396 -10.42 6.47 3.28
CA ILE A 396 -9.86 6.99 4.54
C ILE A 396 -9.34 8.43 4.44
N HIS A 397 -9.16 8.97 3.23
CA HIS A 397 -8.81 10.37 2.93
C HIS A 397 -7.57 10.90 3.69
N VAL A 398 -6.55 10.06 3.90
CA VAL A 398 -5.30 10.48 4.58
C VAL A 398 -4.25 11.02 3.59
N GLY A 399 -4.60 11.16 2.31
CA GLY A 399 -3.69 11.59 1.26
C GLY A 399 -2.68 10.50 0.87
N PRO A 400 -1.75 10.80 -0.05
CA PRO A 400 -0.70 9.87 -0.45
C PRO A 400 0.19 9.48 0.73
N GLU A 401 0.53 8.19 0.85
CA GLU A 401 1.46 7.65 1.82
C GLU A 401 2.61 6.98 1.08
N ILE A 402 3.81 7.56 1.19
CA ILE A 402 4.99 7.23 0.38
C ILE A 402 5.96 6.34 1.13
N GLY A 403 6.15 6.58 2.43
CA GLY A 403 6.96 5.71 3.29
C GLY A 403 6.50 4.26 3.17
N VAL A 404 7.43 3.31 2.95
CA VAL A 404 7.08 1.90 2.75
C VAL A 404 6.34 1.34 3.96
N ALA A 405 6.82 1.60 5.18
CA ALA A 405 6.11 1.27 6.41
C ALA A 405 4.91 2.20 6.61
N SER A 406 3.71 1.64 6.60
CA SER A 406 2.46 2.42 6.77
C SER A 406 2.35 3.01 8.17
N THR A 407 1.87 4.26 8.26
CA THR A 407 1.66 5.02 9.50
C THR A 407 0.27 5.64 9.56
N LYS A 408 0.03 6.71 8.80
CA LYS A 408 -1.25 7.45 8.77
C LYS A 408 -2.40 6.65 8.16
N ALA A 409 -2.11 5.70 7.29
CA ALA A 409 -3.14 4.80 6.75
C ALA A 409 -3.73 3.91 7.86
N PHE A 410 -2.92 3.44 8.81
CA PHE A 410 -3.40 2.65 9.94
C PHE A 410 -4.41 3.43 10.78
N THR A 411 -4.05 4.63 11.25
CA THR A 411 -4.94 5.46 12.07
C THR A 411 -6.18 5.90 11.30
N GLY A 412 -6.06 6.18 10.00
CA GLY A 412 -7.21 6.45 9.13
C GLY A 412 -8.15 5.24 8.99
N GLN A 413 -7.62 4.03 8.84
CA GLN A 413 -8.41 2.79 8.78
C GLN A 413 -9.14 2.53 10.11
N VAL A 414 -8.46 2.67 11.24
CA VAL A 414 -9.07 2.56 12.57
C VAL A 414 -10.18 3.60 12.76
N THR A 415 -9.97 4.86 12.31
CA THR A 415 -10.98 5.92 12.39
C THR A 415 -12.23 5.58 11.55
N VAL A 416 -12.06 5.05 10.32
CA VAL A 416 -13.20 4.63 9.50
C VAL A 416 -13.93 3.45 10.11
N LEU A 417 -13.22 2.47 10.66
CA LEU A 417 -13.81 1.32 11.36
C LEU A 417 -14.60 1.77 12.59
N THR A 418 -14.09 2.77 13.34
CA THR A 418 -14.81 3.39 14.46
C THR A 418 -16.11 4.06 14.00
N MET A 419 -16.03 4.87 12.92
CA MET A 419 -17.22 5.51 12.35
C MET A 419 -18.24 4.49 11.84
N LEU A 420 -17.77 3.41 11.21
CA LEU A 420 -18.63 2.31 10.73
C LEU A 420 -19.35 1.63 11.90
N ALA A 421 -18.61 1.29 12.95
CA ALA A 421 -19.17 0.66 14.13
C ALA A 421 -20.20 1.57 14.81
N LEU A 422 -19.92 2.87 14.95
CA LEU A 422 -20.85 3.84 15.52
C LEU A 422 -22.12 3.99 14.68
N ALA A 423 -21.98 4.15 13.36
CA ALA A 423 -23.12 4.27 12.47
C ALA A 423 -24.02 3.03 12.51
N LEU A 424 -23.43 1.84 12.47
CA LEU A 424 -24.18 0.58 12.56
C LEU A 424 -24.82 0.36 13.94
N ALA A 425 -24.11 0.65 15.03
CA ALA A 425 -24.63 0.49 16.39
C ALA A 425 -25.84 1.41 16.65
N LYS A 426 -25.79 2.67 16.17
CA LYS A 426 -26.90 3.61 16.24
C LYS A 426 -28.11 3.09 15.49
N GLU A 427 -27.92 2.67 14.22
CA GLU A 427 -29.00 2.17 13.37
C GLU A 427 -29.61 0.86 13.90
N LYS A 428 -28.81 0.03 14.54
CA LYS A 428 -29.25 -1.23 15.16
C LYS A 428 -29.85 -1.03 16.56
N GLY A 429 -29.64 0.13 17.19
CA GLY A 429 -30.10 0.42 18.54
C GLY A 429 -29.39 -0.37 19.62
N THR A 430 -28.13 -0.73 19.42
CA THR A 430 -27.32 -1.55 20.34
C THR A 430 -26.42 -0.72 21.26
N ILE A 431 -26.40 0.59 21.11
CA ILE A 431 -25.68 1.54 21.94
C ILE A 431 -26.66 2.57 22.54
N SER A 432 -26.42 3.00 23.78
CA SER A 432 -27.17 4.09 24.37
C SER A 432 -26.84 5.43 23.68
N ASN A 433 -27.77 6.40 23.70
CA ASN A 433 -27.49 7.72 23.13
C ASN A 433 -26.33 8.42 23.86
N ASP A 434 -26.24 8.27 25.16
CA ASP A 434 -25.21 8.92 25.98
C ASP A 434 -23.83 8.37 25.66
N ASP A 435 -23.67 7.03 25.56
CA ASP A 435 -22.42 6.38 25.15
C ASP A 435 -22.05 6.76 23.72
N TYR A 436 -23.03 6.77 22.82
CA TYR A 436 -22.82 7.14 21.42
C TYR A 436 -22.29 8.59 21.32
N MET A 437 -22.95 9.56 21.96
CA MET A 437 -22.55 10.96 21.97
C MET A 437 -21.15 11.13 22.60
N HIS A 438 -20.88 10.39 23.68
CA HIS A 438 -19.57 10.41 24.34
C HIS A 438 -18.45 9.95 23.39
N ILE A 439 -18.65 8.82 22.70
CA ILE A 439 -17.64 8.32 21.75
C ILE A 439 -17.45 9.28 20.55
N VAL A 440 -18.54 9.87 20.03
CA VAL A 440 -18.47 10.83 18.91
C VAL A 440 -17.64 12.07 19.30
N LYS A 441 -17.86 12.62 20.51
CA LYS A 441 -17.09 13.76 21.01
C LYS A 441 -15.63 13.41 21.24
N GLU A 442 -15.36 12.29 21.88
CA GLU A 442 -13.99 11.80 22.10
C GLU A 442 -13.25 11.56 20.76
N LEU A 443 -13.91 10.96 19.77
CA LEU A 443 -13.35 10.75 18.45
C LEU A 443 -12.98 12.07 17.76
N HIS A 444 -13.81 13.10 17.91
CA HIS A 444 -13.54 14.44 17.38
C HIS A 444 -12.31 15.08 18.01
N GLU A 445 -12.03 14.80 19.29
CA GLU A 445 -10.88 15.35 20.03
C GLU A 445 -9.55 14.60 19.75
N ILE A 446 -9.60 13.41 19.15
CA ILE A 446 -8.40 12.59 18.89
C ILE A 446 -7.31 13.36 18.12
N PRO A 447 -7.59 14.14 17.05
CA PRO A 447 -6.55 14.91 16.37
C PRO A 447 -5.79 15.87 17.27
N ALA A 448 -6.50 16.55 18.20
CA ALA A 448 -5.86 17.44 19.17
C ALA A 448 -4.99 16.66 20.16
N LYS A 449 -5.48 15.53 20.67
CA LYS A 449 -4.71 14.64 21.57
C LYS A 449 -3.46 14.05 20.87
N ILE A 450 -3.53 13.68 19.59
CA ILE A 450 -2.35 13.25 18.82
C ILE A 450 -1.32 14.39 18.72
N LYS A 451 -1.73 15.65 18.54
CA LYS A 451 -0.79 16.78 18.54
C LYS A 451 -0.02 16.89 19.86
N GLU A 452 -0.65 16.59 20.99
CA GLU A 452 0.04 16.55 22.29
C GLU A 452 1.04 15.37 22.34
N VAL A 453 0.65 14.19 21.87
CA VAL A 453 1.56 13.02 21.81
C VAL A 453 2.78 13.31 20.93
N LEU A 454 2.61 13.99 19.80
CA LEU A 454 3.72 14.34 18.89
C LEU A 454 4.75 15.27 19.52
N LYS A 455 4.42 16.03 20.56
CA LYS A 455 5.39 16.83 21.34
C LYS A 455 6.42 15.96 22.07
N LEU A 456 6.14 14.68 22.24
CA LEU A 456 7.07 13.71 22.83
C LEU A 456 8.16 13.24 21.86
N ASN A 457 8.15 13.70 20.60
CA ASN A 457 9.09 13.27 19.57
C ASN A 457 10.55 13.27 20.02
N ASP A 458 11.03 14.39 20.58
CA ASP A 458 12.45 14.53 20.97
C ASP A 458 12.80 13.62 22.15
N ARG A 459 11.88 13.48 23.12
CA ARG A 459 12.04 12.54 24.25
C ARG A 459 12.13 11.09 23.75
N ILE A 460 11.27 10.72 22.79
CA ILE A 460 11.29 9.37 22.21
C ILE A 460 12.56 9.17 21.37
N ALA A 461 13.06 10.20 20.71
CA ALA A 461 14.34 10.15 20.02
C ALA A 461 15.50 9.87 20.97
N ASP A 462 15.56 10.54 22.13
CA ASP A 462 16.58 10.30 23.14
C ASP A 462 16.45 8.90 23.75
N LEU A 463 15.23 8.48 24.08
CA LEU A 463 14.95 7.13 24.56
C LEU A 463 15.42 6.05 23.57
N SER A 464 15.17 6.27 22.29
CA SER A 464 15.51 5.32 21.22
C SER A 464 17.01 5.02 21.13
N ARG A 465 17.88 5.99 21.47
CA ARG A 465 19.34 5.81 21.48
C ARG A 465 19.77 4.74 22.47
N THR A 466 19.06 4.65 23.61
CA THR A 466 19.37 3.67 24.67
C THR A 466 19.15 2.24 24.22
N PHE A 467 18.26 1.99 23.27
CA PHE A 467 17.86 0.65 22.85
C PHE A 467 18.40 0.20 21.48
N THR A 468 19.32 0.95 20.88
CA THR A 468 19.94 0.61 19.57
C THR A 468 20.77 -0.69 19.60
N TYR A 469 21.21 -1.13 20.78
CA TYR A 469 21.95 -2.39 20.98
C TYR A 469 21.06 -3.62 20.84
N ALA A 470 19.74 -3.47 21.05
CA ALA A 470 18.84 -4.61 21.13
C ALA A 470 18.70 -5.32 19.77
N ARG A 471 18.70 -6.65 19.83
CA ARG A 471 18.46 -7.52 18.65
C ARG A 471 17.03 -8.01 18.59
N ASN A 472 16.36 -8.04 19.74
CA ASN A 472 14.98 -8.50 19.89
C ASN A 472 14.20 -7.49 20.73
N PHE A 473 12.91 -7.39 20.45
CA PHE A 473 11.94 -6.63 21.25
C PHE A 473 10.67 -7.44 21.43
N LEU A 474 10.06 -7.31 22.59
CA LEU A 474 8.74 -7.84 22.87
C LEU A 474 7.75 -6.68 23.05
N TYR A 475 6.58 -6.80 22.44
CA TYR A 475 5.49 -5.84 22.59
C TYR A 475 4.29 -6.54 23.23
N LEU A 476 3.76 -5.97 24.29
CA LEU A 476 2.67 -6.56 25.08
C LEU A 476 1.47 -5.60 25.13
N GLY A 477 0.29 -6.15 24.87
CA GLY A 477 -0.97 -5.43 24.99
C GLY A 477 -2.11 -6.37 25.39
N ARG A 478 -3.22 -5.80 25.84
CA ARG A 478 -4.47 -6.54 26.15
C ARG A 478 -5.65 -5.83 25.53
N GLY A 479 -6.73 -6.58 25.20
CA GLY A 479 -7.91 -5.99 24.58
C GLY A 479 -7.54 -5.19 23.32
N PHE A 480 -8.00 -3.95 23.23
CA PHE A 480 -7.70 -3.04 22.12
C PHE A 480 -6.20 -2.73 21.97
N SER A 481 -5.42 -2.86 23.03
CA SER A 481 -3.97 -2.60 23.01
C SER A 481 -3.16 -3.76 22.41
N TYR A 482 -3.71 -4.98 22.27
CA TYR A 482 -2.99 -6.09 21.64
C TYR A 482 -2.72 -5.86 20.13
N PRO A 483 -3.69 -5.49 19.31
CA PRO A 483 -3.41 -5.14 17.92
C PRO A 483 -2.42 -3.97 17.75
N VAL A 484 -2.40 -3.02 18.70
CA VAL A 484 -1.44 -1.92 18.72
C VAL A 484 -0.01 -2.44 19.01
N ALA A 485 0.12 -3.42 19.92
CA ALA A 485 1.39 -4.09 20.18
C ALA A 485 1.91 -4.81 18.94
N LEU A 486 1.03 -5.49 18.20
CA LEU A 486 1.38 -6.11 16.91
C LEU A 486 1.87 -5.07 15.89
N GLU A 487 1.18 -3.94 15.79
CA GLU A 487 1.53 -2.86 14.85
C GLU A 487 2.86 -2.20 15.22
N GLY A 488 3.11 -1.92 16.51
CA GLY A 488 4.39 -1.40 16.99
C GLY A 488 5.55 -2.35 16.70
N ALA A 489 5.37 -3.64 16.93
CA ALA A 489 6.36 -4.67 16.61
C ALA A 489 6.61 -4.76 15.10
N LEU A 490 5.56 -4.68 14.27
CA LEU A 490 5.68 -4.65 12.82
C LEU A 490 6.50 -3.44 12.36
N LYS A 491 6.19 -2.24 12.83
CA LYS A 491 6.93 -1.01 12.47
C LYS A 491 8.41 -1.13 12.82
N LEU A 492 8.74 -1.62 14.02
CA LEU A 492 10.13 -1.76 14.42
C LEU A 492 10.89 -2.76 13.54
N LYS A 493 10.33 -3.94 13.25
CA LYS A 493 11.00 -4.95 12.41
C LYS A 493 11.17 -4.50 10.95
N GLU A 494 10.20 -3.80 10.40
CA GLU A 494 10.23 -3.36 9.00
C GLU A 494 11.41 -2.40 8.72
N ILE A 495 11.65 -1.44 9.59
CA ILE A 495 12.57 -0.34 9.30
C ILE A 495 13.90 -0.43 10.07
N SER A 496 13.96 -1.13 11.21
CA SER A 496 15.17 -1.25 12.02
C SER A 496 15.88 -2.61 11.87
N TYR A 497 15.20 -3.60 11.27
CA TYR A 497 15.64 -5.00 11.14
C TYR A 497 15.88 -5.69 12.48
N ILE A 498 15.36 -5.13 13.58
CA ILE A 498 15.32 -5.77 14.88
C ILE A 498 14.16 -6.77 14.87
N HIS A 499 14.41 -7.99 15.35
CA HIS A 499 13.32 -8.95 15.52
C HIS A 499 12.37 -8.45 16.62
N ALA A 500 11.11 -8.22 16.28
CA ALA A 500 10.11 -7.70 17.21
C ALA A 500 8.80 -8.48 17.07
N GLU A 501 8.21 -8.86 18.19
CA GLU A 501 6.96 -9.62 18.23
C GLU A 501 5.97 -8.99 19.20
N GLY A 502 4.69 -8.99 18.82
CA GLY A 502 3.58 -8.57 19.67
C GLY A 502 2.82 -9.78 20.20
N TYR A 503 2.50 -9.74 21.51
CA TYR A 503 1.70 -10.79 22.14
C TYR A 503 0.57 -10.22 22.99
N PRO A 504 -0.55 -10.95 23.14
CA PRO A 504 -1.47 -10.69 24.24
C PRO A 504 -0.69 -10.86 25.56
N ALA A 505 -0.69 -9.86 26.43
CA ALA A 505 0.23 -9.85 27.59
C ALA A 505 0.05 -11.08 28.51
N ALA A 506 -1.16 -11.66 28.57
CA ALA A 506 -1.38 -12.89 29.32
C ALA A 506 -0.70 -14.12 28.69
N GLU A 507 -0.64 -14.19 27.36
CA GLU A 507 -0.07 -15.31 26.61
C GLU A 507 1.48 -15.35 26.74
N MET A 508 2.10 -14.24 27.19
CA MET A 508 3.52 -14.23 27.49
C MET A 508 3.94 -15.42 28.38
N LYS A 509 3.10 -15.82 29.33
CA LYS A 509 3.35 -16.94 30.25
C LYS A 509 3.42 -18.33 29.60
N HIS A 510 2.86 -18.47 28.40
CA HIS A 510 2.74 -19.73 27.68
C HIS A 510 3.87 -19.95 26.65
N GLY A 511 5.03 -19.35 26.88
CA GLY A 511 6.23 -19.52 26.05
C GLY A 511 7.11 -18.28 25.97
N PRO A 512 6.65 -17.14 25.47
CA PRO A 512 7.46 -15.95 25.22
C PRO A 512 8.22 -15.41 26.43
N ILE A 513 7.75 -15.65 27.64
CA ILE A 513 8.41 -15.26 28.89
C ILE A 513 9.81 -15.88 29.05
N ALA A 514 10.08 -17.00 28.38
CA ALA A 514 11.38 -17.65 28.39
C ALA A 514 12.48 -16.83 27.67
N LEU A 515 12.07 -15.87 26.81
CA LEU A 515 12.96 -15.00 26.06
C LEU A 515 13.38 -13.74 26.86
N ILE A 516 12.72 -13.47 27.98
CA ILE A 516 12.95 -12.23 28.76
C ILE A 516 14.24 -12.34 29.55
N ASP A 517 15.15 -11.43 29.26
CA ASP A 517 16.41 -11.21 29.97
C ASP A 517 16.72 -9.71 30.12
N SER A 518 17.92 -9.35 30.56
CA SER A 518 18.35 -7.95 30.76
C SER A 518 18.58 -7.18 29.45
N ASP A 519 18.71 -7.89 28.34
CA ASP A 519 19.11 -7.33 27.03
C ASP A 519 17.93 -7.22 26.07
N MET A 520 16.77 -7.78 26.42
CA MET A 520 15.55 -7.71 25.61
C MET A 520 14.57 -6.66 26.17
N PRO A 521 14.41 -5.51 25.49
CA PRO A 521 13.40 -4.53 25.88
C PRO A 521 12.00 -5.06 25.65
N VAL A 522 11.11 -4.73 26.58
CA VAL A 522 9.68 -5.08 26.54
C VAL A 522 8.84 -3.80 26.53
N VAL A 523 8.16 -3.53 25.43
CA VAL A 523 7.21 -2.42 25.33
C VAL A 523 5.86 -2.92 25.83
N VAL A 524 5.26 -2.23 26.80
CA VAL A 524 3.95 -2.60 27.35
C VAL A 524 2.98 -1.45 27.22
N ILE A 525 1.84 -1.70 26.55
CA ILE A 525 0.75 -0.72 26.48
C ILE A 525 -0.13 -0.96 27.71
N ALA A 526 -0.15 0.04 28.59
CA ALA A 526 -0.67 -0.06 29.94
C ALA A 526 -1.49 1.19 30.34
N THR A 527 -2.39 1.56 29.45
CA THR A 527 -3.34 2.66 29.66
C THR A 527 -4.40 2.33 30.71
N HIS A 528 -5.05 3.35 31.29
CA HIS A 528 -6.08 3.18 32.32
C HIS A 528 -7.39 2.66 31.69
N ASN A 529 -7.51 1.35 31.57
CA ASN A 529 -8.71 0.67 31.07
C ASN A 529 -9.09 -0.52 31.96
N GLY A 530 -10.13 -1.26 31.60
CA GLY A 530 -10.61 -2.41 32.38
C GLY A 530 -9.59 -3.54 32.60
N MET A 531 -8.45 -3.52 31.89
CA MET A 531 -7.37 -4.52 32.02
C MET A 531 -6.14 -4.03 32.79
N TYR A 532 -6.14 -2.76 33.27
CA TYR A 532 -4.99 -2.08 33.87
C TYR A 532 -4.29 -2.90 34.96
N GLU A 533 -5.01 -3.39 35.96
CA GLU A 533 -4.47 -4.20 37.08
C GLU A 533 -3.81 -5.51 36.56
N LYS A 534 -4.36 -6.09 35.51
CA LYS A 534 -3.78 -7.30 34.89
C LYS A 534 -2.49 -7.00 34.16
N VAL A 535 -2.41 -5.83 33.52
CA VAL A 535 -1.18 -5.39 32.84
C VAL A 535 -0.07 -5.08 33.84
N ILE A 536 -0.39 -4.45 35.01
CA ILE A 536 0.59 -4.27 36.10
C ILE A 536 1.20 -5.60 36.52
N SER A 537 0.37 -6.64 36.71
CA SER A 537 0.88 -7.97 37.05
C SER A 537 1.83 -8.53 35.98
N ASN A 538 1.51 -8.32 34.70
CA ASN A 538 2.40 -8.74 33.61
C ASN A 538 3.72 -7.95 33.59
N ILE A 539 3.70 -6.65 33.88
CA ILE A 539 4.93 -5.84 34.03
C ILE A 539 5.80 -6.39 35.16
N GLN A 540 5.20 -6.70 36.32
CA GLN A 540 5.91 -7.28 37.46
C GLN A 540 6.59 -8.61 37.13
N GLU A 541 5.93 -9.47 36.31
CA GLU A 541 6.49 -10.73 35.83
C GLU A 541 7.71 -10.53 34.91
N VAL A 542 7.68 -9.52 34.04
CA VAL A 542 8.81 -9.09 33.22
C VAL A 542 9.95 -8.60 34.10
N LYS A 543 9.65 -7.71 35.04
CA LYS A 543 10.64 -7.13 35.97
C LYS A 543 11.31 -8.18 36.87
N ALA A 544 10.56 -9.20 37.31
CA ALA A 544 11.09 -10.32 38.11
C ALA A 544 12.19 -11.11 37.34
N ARG A 545 12.22 -11.00 36.00
CA ARG A 545 13.22 -11.62 35.10
C ARG A 545 14.26 -10.63 34.59
N LYS A 546 14.35 -9.47 35.23
CA LYS A 546 15.27 -8.36 34.89
C LYS A 546 15.01 -7.73 33.51
N GLY A 547 13.85 -7.97 32.89
CA GLY A 547 13.45 -7.35 31.63
C GLY A 547 13.41 -5.82 31.75
N LYS A 548 13.77 -5.13 30.68
CA LYS A 548 13.72 -3.67 30.56
C LYS A 548 12.35 -3.27 30.02
N VAL A 549 11.56 -2.56 30.81
CA VAL A 549 10.19 -2.20 30.47
C VAL A 549 10.08 -0.74 30.01
N ILE A 550 9.54 -0.56 28.80
CA ILE A 550 9.09 0.72 28.26
C ILE A 550 7.56 0.71 28.33
N ALA A 551 6.98 1.47 29.23
CA ALA A 551 5.54 1.48 29.43
C ALA A 551 4.88 2.68 28.73
N ILE A 552 3.83 2.41 27.95
CA ILE A 552 2.90 3.43 27.42
C ILE A 552 1.74 3.52 28.40
N VAL A 553 1.57 4.65 29.07
CA VAL A 553 0.58 4.82 30.13
C VAL A 553 -0.34 6.01 29.89
N SER A 554 -1.46 6.09 30.56
CA SER A 554 -2.28 7.30 30.60
C SER A 554 -1.60 8.38 31.44
N GLU A 555 -1.81 9.64 31.08
CA GLU A 555 -1.30 10.80 31.85
C GLU A 555 -1.77 10.74 33.29
N GLY A 556 -0.88 11.10 34.21
CA GLY A 556 -1.16 11.02 35.66
C GLY A 556 -0.93 9.64 36.29
N ASP A 557 -0.48 8.61 35.53
CA ASP A 557 -0.14 7.32 36.14
C ASP A 557 0.99 7.45 37.15
N THR A 558 0.75 6.91 38.35
CA THR A 558 1.71 6.92 39.46
C THR A 558 2.14 5.51 39.89
N THR A 559 1.53 4.47 39.37
CA THR A 559 1.76 3.09 39.75
C THR A 559 2.81 2.42 38.85
N ILE A 560 2.58 2.41 37.55
CA ILE A 560 3.47 1.81 36.57
C ILE A 560 4.77 2.62 36.46
N SER A 561 4.68 3.95 36.63
CA SER A 561 5.86 4.83 36.67
C SER A 561 6.89 4.49 37.76
N LYS A 562 6.52 3.72 38.77
CA LYS A 562 7.43 3.25 39.84
C LYS A 562 8.10 1.93 39.55
N ILE A 563 7.59 1.16 38.60
CA ILE A 563 8.05 -0.21 38.28
C ILE A 563 8.66 -0.36 36.89
N ALA A 564 8.25 0.48 35.94
CA ALA A 564 8.83 0.50 34.59
C ALA A 564 10.20 1.21 34.59
N ASP A 565 11.06 0.88 33.64
CA ASP A 565 12.34 1.57 33.45
C ASP A 565 12.16 2.89 32.71
N GLU A 566 11.25 2.91 31.73
CA GLU A 566 10.89 4.11 30.94
C GLU A 566 9.37 4.21 30.81
N VAL A 567 8.87 5.43 30.80
CA VAL A 567 7.43 5.71 30.70
C VAL A 567 7.15 6.76 29.65
N ILE A 568 6.19 6.50 28.79
CA ILE A 568 5.64 7.45 27.82
C ILE A 568 4.16 7.66 28.19
N ALA A 569 3.83 8.86 28.69
CA ALA A 569 2.48 9.20 29.10
C ALA A 569 1.68 9.79 27.94
N LEU A 570 0.45 9.34 27.77
CA LEU A 570 -0.50 9.77 26.74
C LEU A 570 -1.66 10.54 27.37
N PRO A 571 -2.23 11.53 26.65
CA PRO A 571 -3.51 12.13 27.04
C PRO A 571 -4.57 11.05 27.25
N ASP A 572 -5.43 11.26 28.24
CA ASP A 572 -6.51 10.33 28.54
C ASP A 572 -7.56 10.29 27.43
N THR A 573 -8.10 9.09 27.16
CA THR A 573 -9.20 8.87 26.23
C THR A 573 -9.94 7.57 26.59
N ILE A 574 -11.07 7.32 25.93
CA ILE A 574 -11.84 6.10 26.14
C ILE A 574 -11.16 4.87 25.52
N GLU A 575 -11.36 3.72 26.12
CA GLU A 575 -10.66 2.45 25.78
C GLU A 575 -10.69 2.13 24.29
N CYS A 576 -11.82 2.25 23.61
CA CYS A 576 -11.93 1.92 22.19
C CYS A 576 -11.17 2.89 21.25
N LEU A 577 -10.79 4.09 21.72
CA LEU A 577 -10.01 5.08 20.96
C LEU A 577 -8.52 5.12 21.35
N GLU A 578 -8.12 4.45 22.45
CA GLU A 578 -6.71 4.33 22.84
C GLU A 578 -5.79 3.87 21.69
N PRO A 579 -6.20 2.96 20.79
CA PRO A 579 -5.36 2.56 19.66
C PRO A 579 -4.86 3.72 18.80
N LEU A 580 -5.67 4.78 18.63
CA LEU A 580 -5.31 5.95 17.83
C LEU A 580 -4.20 6.79 18.47
N LEU A 581 -4.13 6.80 19.80
CA LEU A 581 -3.08 7.52 20.53
C LEU A 581 -1.85 6.65 20.78
N ALA A 582 -2.03 5.41 21.24
CA ALA A 582 -0.94 4.52 21.64
C ALA A 582 -0.04 4.10 20.47
N THR A 583 -0.54 4.11 19.25
CA THR A 583 0.24 3.80 18.04
C THR A 583 1.30 4.87 17.74
N ILE A 584 1.03 6.14 18.00
CA ILE A 584 1.91 7.27 17.65
C ILE A 584 3.32 7.13 18.27
N PRO A 585 3.48 6.95 19.60
CA PRO A 585 4.79 6.79 20.20
C PRO A 585 5.51 5.53 19.73
N LEU A 586 4.79 4.46 19.36
CA LEU A 586 5.39 3.24 18.82
C LEU A 586 5.96 3.46 17.41
N GLN A 587 5.27 4.23 16.58
CA GLN A 587 5.77 4.64 15.27
C GLN A 587 7.01 5.53 15.39
N LEU A 588 7.00 6.50 16.33
CA LEU A 588 8.15 7.36 16.61
C LEU A 588 9.35 6.54 17.15
N LEU A 589 9.11 5.60 18.07
CA LEU A 589 10.15 4.73 18.63
C LEU A 589 10.82 3.91 17.51
N ALA A 590 10.03 3.26 16.67
CA ALA A 590 10.54 2.50 15.52
C ALA A 590 11.36 3.38 14.57
N TYR A 591 10.83 4.55 14.22
CA TYR A 591 11.48 5.54 13.36
C TYR A 591 12.85 5.96 13.93
N HIS A 592 12.89 6.43 15.18
CA HIS A 592 14.12 6.92 15.78
C HIS A 592 15.18 5.82 16.02
N VAL A 593 14.76 4.60 16.40
CA VAL A 593 15.68 3.46 16.47
C VAL A 593 16.33 3.18 15.12
N ALA A 594 15.56 3.19 14.05
CA ALA A 594 16.08 2.95 12.69
C ALA A 594 17.01 4.09 12.23
N VAL A 595 16.67 5.36 12.48
CA VAL A 595 17.52 6.52 12.18
C VAL A 595 18.82 6.47 12.96
N CYS A 596 18.79 6.14 14.27
CA CYS A 596 19.98 5.99 15.09
C CYS A 596 20.92 4.87 14.58
N LYS A 597 20.37 3.85 13.92
CA LYS A 597 21.14 2.78 13.27
C LYS A 597 21.62 3.14 11.85
N GLY A 598 21.35 4.36 11.37
CA GLY A 598 21.73 4.83 10.02
C GLY A 598 20.98 4.11 8.89
N LEU A 599 19.77 3.60 9.14
CA LEU A 599 18.98 2.85 8.17
C LEU A 599 18.04 3.76 7.36
N ASN A 600 17.72 3.33 6.15
CA ASN A 600 16.74 4.03 5.32
C ASN A 600 15.31 3.66 5.75
N VAL A 601 14.62 4.60 6.42
CA VAL A 601 13.29 4.38 6.96
C VAL A 601 12.17 4.47 5.91
N ASP A 602 12.39 5.22 4.84
CA ASP A 602 11.39 5.40 3.77
C ASP A 602 11.37 4.20 2.81
N GLN A 603 12.54 3.59 2.59
CA GLN A 603 12.75 2.48 1.66
C GLN A 603 13.60 1.38 2.34
N PRO A 604 13.04 0.66 3.31
CA PRO A 604 13.74 -0.43 3.98
C PRO A 604 13.99 -1.59 3.02
N ARG A 605 15.14 -2.27 3.19
CA ARG A 605 15.50 -3.40 2.32
C ARG A 605 14.42 -4.49 2.33
N ASN A 606 14.27 -5.18 1.20
CA ASN A 606 13.38 -6.32 1.01
C ASN A 606 11.88 -6.02 1.25
N LEU A 607 11.46 -4.76 1.24
CA LEU A 607 10.06 -4.37 1.38
C LEU A 607 9.65 -3.44 0.25
N ALA A 608 8.43 -3.60 -0.21
CA ALA A 608 7.75 -2.70 -1.14
C ALA A 608 6.48 -2.14 -0.49
N LYS A 609 6.06 -0.93 -0.87
CA LYS A 609 4.89 -0.25 -0.29
C LYS A 609 3.60 -1.05 -0.44
N SER A 610 3.46 -1.79 -1.53
CA SER A 610 2.28 -2.60 -1.81
C SER A 610 2.66 -3.84 -2.62
N VAL A 611 2.09 -4.99 -2.30
CA VAL A 611 2.31 -6.27 -2.98
C VAL A 611 1.14 -6.48 -3.96
N THR A 612 1.42 -6.35 -5.26
CA THR A 612 0.40 -6.46 -6.34
C THR A 612 0.57 -7.71 -7.19
N VAL A 613 1.50 -8.55 -6.84
CA VAL A 613 1.76 -9.86 -7.45
C VAL A 613 1.95 -10.88 -6.34
N GLU A 614 1.65 -12.11 -6.63
CA GLU A 614 1.85 -13.24 -5.74
C GLU A 614 3.25 -13.84 -5.92
#